data_1285f92e21cba9d993e60f2fec1d5427
#
_entry.id   1285f92e21cba9d993e60f2fec1d5427
#
_cell.length_a   1.000
_cell.length_b   1.000
_cell.length_c   1.000
_cell.angle_alpha   90.00
_cell.angle_beta   90.00
_cell.angle_gamma   90.00
#
_symmetry.space_group_name_H-M   'P 1'
#
loop_
_entity.id
_entity.type
_entity.pdbx_description
1 polymer ?
#
loop_
_entity_poly.entity_id
_entity_poly.type
_entity_poly.pdbx_seq_one_letter_code
_entity_poly.pdbx_strand_id
1 'polypeptide(L)'
;MTLPPVESDFDSYVRASGSRLKRLAFLLTGDIDTAEDLLQSAYAKVLPRWRQVSTYENPDAYMRRVMVSIRTSRWRRLRGREVLTVDQPGRIGDVQGGVGSATGRDFAVDQGELDAVLRALRTLPRRQRVAVVLRHYCDLSEVETATVMNISIGGVKSQTSKGLVALRAILSPSPIVEEPTR
;
A
#
# COMPACT_ATOMS: atom_id res chain seq x y z
N MET A 1 29.33 -2.97 25.26
CA MET A 1 27.89 -3.14 24.96
C MET A 1 27.81 -3.39 23.45
N THR A 2 27.77 -4.66 23.04
CA THR A 2 27.80 -5.06 21.63
C THR A 2 26.41 -4.84 21.06
N LEU A 3 26.30 -3.96 20.07
CA LEU A 3 25.05 -3.79 19.32
C LEU A 3 24.68 -5.15 18.71
N PRO A 4 23.39 -5.56 18.75
CA PRO A 4 22.96 -6.79 18.10
C PRO A 4 23.29 -6.73 16.60
N PRO A 5 23.61 -7.86 15.97
CA PRO A 5 23.85 -7.91 14.54
C PRO A 5 22.64 -7.36 13.79
N VAL A 6 22.87 -6.59 12.76
CA VAL A 6 21.82 -5.92 11.93
C VAL A 6 20.75 -6.89 11.46
N GLU A 7 21.12 -8.13 11.18
CA GLU A 7 20.21 -9.20 10.77
C GLU A 7 19.22 -9.56 11.90
N SER A 8 19.69 -9.65 13.15
CA SER A 8 18.84 -9.95 14.31
C SER A 8 17.81 -8.85 14.58
N ASP A 9 18.17 -7.58 14.37
CA ASP A 9 17.26 -6.44 14.52
C ASP A 9 16.22 -6.41 13.38
N PHE A 10 16.66 -6.64 12.13
CA PHE A 10 15.78 -6.75 10.99
C PHE A 10 14.79 -7.92 11.11
N ASP A 11 15.24 -9.09 11.53
CA ASP A 11 14.39 -10.26 11.75
C ASP A 11 13.32 -10.00 12.81
N SER A 12 13.68 -9.27 13.86
CA SER A 12 12.75 -8.86 14.90
C SER A 12 11.67 -7.92 14.33
N TYR A 13 12.08 -6.97 13.48
CA TYR A 13 11.17 -6.09 12.76
C TYR A 13 10.23 -6.87 11.83
N VAL A 14 10.78 -7.80 11.04
CA VAL A 14 9.98 -8.63 10.10
C VAL A 14 8.91 -9.43 10.87
N ARG A 15 9.26 -10.02 12.00
CA ARG A 15 8.31 -10.75 12.86
C ARG A 15 7.22 -9.84 13.41
N ALA A 16 7.58 -8.65 13.88
CA ALA A 16 6.64 -7.71 14.49
C ALA A 16 5.70 -7.02 13.47
N SER A 17 6.21 -6.76 12.25
CA SER A 17 5.48 -5.99 11.22
C SER A 17 4.88 -6.86 10.12
N GLY A 18 5.28 -8.13 10.03
CA GLY A 18 5.00 -9.00 8.89
C GLY A 18 3.52 -9.12 8.54
N SER A 19 2.66 -9.34 9.51
CA SER A 19 1.21 -9.46 9.29
C SER A 19 0.60 -8.18 8.69
N ARG A 20 1.01 -7.02 9.22
CA ARG A 20 0.53 -5.70 8.71
C ARG A 20 1.01 -5.44 7.29
N LEU A 21 2.29 -5.71 7.03
CA LEU A 21 2.89 -5.50 5.71
C LEU A 21 2.37 -6.50 4.67
N LYS A 22 2.12 -7.76 5.06
CA LYS A 22 1.49 -8.77 4.20
C LYS A 22 0.06 -8.34 3.82
N ARG A 23 -0.71 -7.82 4.77
CA ARG A 23 -2.05 -7.26 4.49
C ARG A 23 -1.98 -6.11 3.50
N LEU A 24 -1.05 -5.15 3.69
CA LEU A 24 -0.86 -4.04 2.75
C LEU A 24 -0.45 -4.54 1.37
N ALA A 25 0.48 -5.50 1.29
CA ALA A 25 0.90 -6.09 0.02
C ALA A 25 -0.31 -6.67 -0.73
N PHE A 26 -1.17 -7.40 -0.03
CA PHE A 26 -2.39 -7.96 -0.60
C PHE A 26 -3.38 -6.87 -1.06
N LEU A 27 -3.60 -5.84 -0.26
CA LEU A 27 -4.44 -4.69 -0.65
C LEU A 27 -3.96 -4.01 -1.94
N LEU A 28 -2.64 -3.88 -2.10
CA LEU A 28 -2.03 -3.27 -3.28
C LEU A 28 -2.07 -4.17 -4.52
N THR A 29 -1.98 -5.48 -4.35
CA THR A 29 -1.86 -6.44 -5.46
C THR A 29 -3.19 -7.11 -5.81
N GLY A 30 -3.98 -7.47 -4.80
CA GLY A 30 -5.23 -8.21 -4.90
C GLY A 30 -5.03 -9.71 -5.12
N ASP A 31 -3.82 -10.22 -4.99
CA ASP A 31 -3.44 -11.60 -5.20
C ASP A 31 -2.35 -12.01 -4.20
N ILE A 32 -2.43 -13.22 -3.65
CA ILE A 32 -1.56 -13.67 -2.56
C ILE A 32 -0.12 -13.85 -3.04
N ASP A 33 0.09 -14.51 -4.16
CA ASP A 33 1.43 -14.81 -4.67
C ASP A 33 2.16 -13.50 -5.05
N THR A 34 1.44 -12.62 -5.75
CA THR A 34 1.97 -11.28 -6.08
C THR A 34 2.22 -10.43 -4.84
N ALA A 35 1.46 -10.61 -3.76
CA ALA A 35 1.66 -9.92 -2.50
C ALA A 35 2.92 -10.39 -1.79
N GLU A 36 3.15 -11.70 -1.76
CA GLU A 36 4.38 -12.27 -1.21
C GLU A 36 5.61 -11.83 -1.98
N ASP A 37 5.58 -11.87 -3.30
CA ASP A 37 6.63 -11.34 -4.17
C ASP A 37 6.94 -9.86 -3.89
N LEU A 38 5.88 -9.04 -3.73
CA LEU A 38 6.03 -7.63 -3.41
C LEU A 38 6.71 -7.43 -2.07
N LEU A 39 6.30 -8.18 -1.06
CA LEU A 39 6.83 -8.09 0.30
C LEU A 39 8.31 -8.53 0.34
N GLN A 40 8.63 -9.65 -0.28
CA GLN A 40 10.00 -10.16 -0.37
C GLN A 40 10.91 -9.17 -1.12
N SER A 41 10.42 -8.60 -2.23
CA SER A 41 11.16 -7.58 -2.98
C SER A 41 11.41 -6.32 -2.14
N ALA A 42 10.44 -5.95 -1.29
CA ALA A 42 10.59 -4.80 -0.39
C ALA A 42 11.61 -5.08 0.71
N TYR A 43 11.58 -6.25 1.33
CA TYR A 43 12.56 -6.67 2.33
C TYR A 43 13.97 -6.70 1.75
N ALA A 44 14.17 -7.33 0.60
CA ALA A 44 15.46 -7.38 -0.08
C ALA A 44 16.02 -5.97 -0.39
N LYS A 45 15.15 -5.02 -0.71
CA LYS A 45 15.55 -3.64 -1.00
C LYS A 45 15.89 -2.83 0.25
N VAL A 46 15.26 -3.15 1.39
CA VAL A 46 15.43 -2.41 2.65
C VAL A 46 16.57 -2.96 3.50
N LEU A 47 16.78 -4.26 3.50
CA LEU A 47 17.80 -4.95 4.31
C LEU A 47 19.20 -4.29 4.23
N PRO A 48 19.75 -3.97 3.05
CA PRO A 48 21.08 -3.34 2.95
C PRO A 48 21.18 -1.96 3.63
N ARG A 49 20.03 -1.33 3.87
CA ARG A 49 19.91 0.01 4.48
C ARG A 49 19.29 -0.02 5.87
N TRP A 50 19.08 -1.21 6.42
CA TRP A 50 18.33 -1.37 7.66
C TRP A 50 18.91 -0.57 8.83
N ARG A 51 20.24 -0.48 8.94
CA ARG A 51 20.90 0.36 9.95
C ARG A 51 20.40 1.80 9.97
N GLN A 52 20.14 2.36 8.79
CA GLN A 52 19.62 3.71 8.67
C GLN A 52 18.10 3.73 8.88
N VAL A 53 17.39 2.77 8.30
CA VAL A 53 15.92 2.72 8.36
C VAL A 53 15.43 2.46 9.78
N SER A 54 16.12 1.65 10.56
CA SER A 54 15.76 1.36 11.96
C SER A 54 15.83 2.59 12.87
N THR A 55 16.60 3.61 12.50
CA THR A 55 16.67 4.89 13.24
C THR A 55 15.56 5.87 12.89
N TYR A 56 14.74 5.59 11.89
CA TYR A 56 13.63 6.46 11.53
C TYR A 56 12.52 6.38 12.59
N GLU A 57 11.84 7.48 12.80
CA GLU A 57 10.68 7.54 13.70
C GLU A 57 9.60 6.50 13.34
N ASN A 58 9.45 6.22 12.04
CA ASN A 58 8.48 5.25 11.56
C ASN A 58 9.06 4.38 10.41
N PRO A 59 9.75 3.28 10.73
CA PRO A 59 10.25 2.33 9.73
C PRO A 59 9.16 1.72 8.85
N ASP A 60 7.96 1.52 9.40
CA ASP A 60 6.79 1.01 8.66
C ASP A 60 6.37 1.98 7.54
N ALA A 61 6.43 3.29 7.78
CA ALA A 61 6.13 4.28 6.75
C ALA A 61 7.11 4.21 5.59
N TYR A 62 8.40 4.01 5.90
CA TYR A 62 9.41 3.81 4.87
C TYR A 62 9.16 2.52 4.08
N MET A 63 8.89 1.40 4.77
CA MET A 63 8.58 0.12 4.13
C MET A 63 7.34 0.23 3.21
N ARG A 64 6.27 0.88 3.66
CA ARG A 64 5.07 1.15 2.83
C ARG A 64 5.43 1.90 1.54
N ARG A 65 6.25 2.96 1.63
CA ARG A 65 6.71 3.71 0.45
C ARG A 65 7.50 2.84 -0.51
N VAL A 66 8.40 1.99 0.00
CA VAL A 66 9.18 1.05 -0.82
C VAL A 66 8.26 0.08 -1.55
N MET A 67 7.30 -0.53 -0.86
CA MET A 67 6.33 -1.46 -1.47
C MET A 67 5.54 -0.80 -2.60
N VAL A 68 5.01 0.40 -2.36
CA VAL A 68 4.25 1.13 -3.37
C VAL A 68 5.14 1.53 -4.56
N SER A 69 6.39 1.96 -4.29
CA SER A 69 7.36 2.28 -5.34
C SER A 69 7.66 1.08 -6.24
N ILE A 70 7.88 -0.11 -5.66
CA ILE A 70 8.07 -1.35 -6.41
C ILE A 70 6.83 -1.65 -7.25
N ARG A 71 5.64 -1.55 -6.67
CA ARG A 71 4.37 -1.83 -7.34
C ARG A 71 4.12 -0.91 -8.52
N THR A 72 4.37 0.39 -8.36
CA THR A 72 4.18 1.39 -9.42
C THR A 72 5.25 1.32 -10.50
N SER A 73 6.49 1.00 -10.15
CA SER A 73 7.60 0.82 -11.11
C SER A 73 7.43 -0.42 -11.99
N ARG A 74 6.99 -1.55 -11.40
CA ARG A 74 6.64 -2.76 -12.17
C ARG A 74 5.56 -2.48 -13.20
N TRP A 75 4.56 -1.68 -12.85
CA TRP A 75 3.48 -1.29 -13.76
C TRP A 75 3.96 -0.39 -14.92
N ARG A 76 4.91 0.53 -14.68
CA ARG A 76 5.51 1.34 -15.75
C ARG A 76 6.25 0.50 -16.77
N ARG A 77 7.03 -0.48 -16.34
CA ARG A 77 7.76 -1.42 -17.22
C ARG A 77 6.81 -2.25 -18.09
N LEU A 78 5.71 -2.74 -17.54
CA LEU A 78 4.74 -3.55 -18.29
C LEU A 78 3.96 -2.77 -19.35
N ARG A 79 3.97 -1.44 -19.30
CA ARG A 79 3.29 -0.59 -20.30
C ARG A 79 4.17 -0.07 -21.42
N GLY A 80 5.42 -0.55 -21.54
CA GLY A 80 6.30 -0.20 -22.67
C GLY A 80 6.63 1.29 -22.76
N ARG A 81 6.50 2.05 -21.67
CA ARG A 81 6.97 3.42 -21.61
C ARG A 81 8.38 3.40 -21.05
N GLU A 82 9.35 3.24 -21.94
CA GLU A 82 10.74 3.60 -21.70
C GLU A 82 10.80 5.07 -21.27
N VAL A 83 10.72 5.31 -19.99
CA VAL A 83 11.41 6.41 -19.38
C VAL A 83 12.53 5.76 -18.59
N LEU A 84 13.71 5.79 -19.19
CA LEU A 84 14.96 5.63 -18.48
C LEU A 84 15.00 6.65 -17.35
N THR A 85 14.50 6.29 -16.21
CA THR A 85 14.78 6.98 -14.96
C THR A 85 15.52 6.01 -14.10
N VAL A 86 16.82 6.11 -14.29
CA VAL A 86 17.87 6.00 -13.31
C VAL A 86 17.34 5.49 -11.99
N ASP A 87 17.81 4.31 -11.72
CA ASP A 87 17.93 3.73 -10.40
C ASP A 87 18.80 4.66 -9.52
N GLN A 88 18.26 5.82 -9.14
CA GLN A 88 18.79 6.63 -8.06
C GLN A 88 17.95 6.38 -6.81
N PRO A 89 18.47 5.55 -5.89
CA PRO A 89 17.85 5.35 -4.59
C PRO A 89 17.93 6.59 -3.68
N GLY A 90 18.44 7.71 -4.18
CA GLY A 90 18.79 8.88 -3.40
C GLY A 90 17.81 10.06 -3.45
N ARG A 91 16.68 9.93 -4.16
CA ARG A 91 15.68 11.01 -4.22
C ARG A 91 14.26 10.51 -3.98
N ILE A 92 14.07 9.67 -3.00
CA ILE A 92 12.91 9.81 -2.15
C ILE A 92 13.32 10.97 -1.24
N GLY A 93 13.02 12.19 -1.69
CA GLY A 93 13.41 13.38 -0.95
C GLY A 93 13.03 13.21 0.51
N ASP A 94 13.89 13.71 1.38
CA ASP A 94 13.57 13.97 2.77
C ASP A 94 12.28 14.79 2.85
N VAL A 95 11.16 14.13 2.67
CA VAL A 95 9.87 14.63 3.12
C VAL A 95 9.84 14.29 4.61
N GLN A 96 10.60 15.06 5.37
CA GLN A 96 10.41 15.30 6.77
C GLN A 96 9.12 16.11 6.99
N GLY A 97 8.10 15.80 6.26
CA GLY A 97 6.75 16.26 6.49
C GLY A 97 5.99 15.09 7.08
N GLY A 98 5.55 15.23 8.32
CA GLY A 98 4.88 14.23 9.09
C GLY A 98 3.90 13.41 8.26
N VAL A 99 4.32 12.21 7.91
CA VAL A 99 3.39 11.16 7.58
C VAL A 99 2.66 10.92 8.89
N GLY A 100 1.42 11.39 8.96
CA GLY A 100 0.58 11.18 10.10
C GLY A 100 0.79 9.76 10.59
N SER A 101 0.98 9.62 11.87
CA SER A 101 1.10 8.35 12.57
C SER A 101 -0.18 7.54 12.36
N ALA A 102 -0.37 7.07 11.14
CA ALA A 102 -1.26 5.95 10.88
C ALA A 102 -0.52 4.73 11.42
N THR A 103 -0.42 4.64 12.73
CA THR A 103 -0.48 3.37 13.44
C THR A 103 -1.55 2.61 12.70
N GLY A 104 -1.13 1.53 11.98
CA GLY A 104 -2.09 0.64 11.38
C GLY A 104 -3.15 0.40 12.43
N ARG A 105 -4.32 1.01 12.23
CA ARG A 105 -5.45 0.75 13.10
C ARG A 105 -5.61 -0.76 13.02
N ASP A 106 -5.26 -1.45 14.10
CA ASP A 106 -5.77 -2.77 14.37
C ASP A 106 -7.27 -2.57 14.50
N PHE A 107 -7.93 -2.52 13.33
CA PHE A 107 -9.34 -2.68 13.31
C PHE A 107 -9.59 -4.11 13.78
N ALA A 108 -10.16 -4.26 14.94
CA ALA A 108 -10.97 -5.42 15.29
C ALA A 108 -12.19 -5.37 14.35
N VAL A 109 -11.94 -5.53 13.05
CA VAL A 109 -12.97 -5.68 12.02
C VAL A 109 -13.34 -7.14 12.05
N ASP A 110 -14.62 -7.44 12.11
CA ASP A 110 -15.11 -8.79 11.91
C ASP A 110 -14.44 -9.38 10.66
N GLN A 111 -13.91 -10.58 10.76
CA GLN A 111 -13.17 -11.22 9.68
C GLN A 111 -14.01 -11.27 8.39
N GLY A 112 -15.33 -11.43 8.51
CA GLY A 112 -16.27 -11.42 7.39
C GLY A 112 -16.36 -10.08 6.67
N GLU A 113 -16.39 -8.97 7.40
CA GLU A 113 -16.39 -7.62 6.81
C GLU A 113 -15.08 -7.30 6.11
N LEU A 114 -13.95 -7.68 6.73
CA LEU A 114 -12.64 -7.51 6.12
C LEU A 114 -12.55 -8.28 4.80
N ASP A 115 -13.00 -9.53 4.77
CA ASP A 115 -13.01 -10.35 3.57
C ASP A 115 -13.90 -9.77 2.46
N ALA A 116 -15.03 -9.18 2.81
CA ALA A 116 -15.90 -8.49 1.86
C ALA A 116 -15.19 -7.27 1.22
N VAL A 117 -14.54 -6.45 2.05
CA VAL A 117 -13.76 -5.29 1.58
C VAL A 117 -12.58 -5.74 0.70
N LEU A 118 -11.87 -6.79 1.09
CA LEU A 118 -10.76 -7.35 0.31
C LEU A 118 -11.25 -7.87 -1.05
N ARG A 119 -12.38 -8.59 -1.08
CA ARG A 119 -13.00 -9.05 -2.33
C ARG A 119 -13.41 -7.88 -3.22
N ALA A 120 -14.06 -6.86 -2.66
CA ALA A 120 -14.46 -5.67 -3.40
C ALA A 120 -13.26 -4.91 -3.97
N LEU A 121 -12.19 -4.73 -3.19
CA LEU A 121 -10.96 -4.10 -3.67
C LEU A 121 -10.31 -4.87 -4.82
N ARG A 122 -10.41 -6.20 -4.86
CA ARG A 122 -9.86 -7.03 -5.95
C ARG A 122 -10.53 -6.77 -7.29
N THR A 123 -11.80 -6.41 -7.30
CA THR A 123 -12.53 -6.11 -8.54
C THR A 123 -12.17 -4.76 -9.13
N LEU A 124 -11.60 -3.84 -8.33
CA LEU A 124 -11.23 -2.53 -8.82
C LEU A 124 -10.08 -2.59 -9.84
N PRO A 125 -10.13 -1.75 -10.89
CA PRO A 125 -8.97 -1.50 -11.72
C PRO A 125 -7.77 -1.11 -10.85
N ARG A 126 -6.60 -1.65 -11.20
CA ARG A 126 -5.36 -1.53 -10.40
C ARG A 126 -5.05 -0.10 -9.92
N ARG A 127 -5.21 0.93 -10.78
CA ARG A 127 -4.95 2.32 -10.41
C ARG A 127 -5.93 2.85 -9.37
N GLN A 128 -7.20 2.51 -9.49
CA GLN A 128 -8.23 2.90 -8.53
C GLN A 128 -7.98 2.24 -7.18
N ARG A 129 -7.70 0.93 -7.17
CA ARG A 129 -7.36 0.19 -5.95
C ARG A 129 -6.16 0.80 -5.23
N VAL A 130 -5.05 1.05 -5.95
CA VAL A 130 -3.86 1.66 -5.36
C VAL A 130 -4.16 3.05 -4.79
N ALA A 131 -4.88 3.89 -5.52
CA ALA A 131 -5.24 5.23 -5.05
C ALA A 131 -6.10 5.17 -3.78
N VAL A 132 -7.12 4.31 -3.74
CA VAL A 132 -7.98 4.12 -2.57
C VAL A 132 -7.17 3.61 -1.38
N VAL A 133 -6.33 2.60 -1.56
CA VAL A 133 -5.49 2.03 -0.49
C VAL A 133 -4.53 3.07 0.07
N LEU A 134 -3.86 3.85 -0.77
CA LEU A 134 -2.94 4.88 -0.32
C LEU A 134 -3.64 6.00 0.44
N ARG A 135 -4.80 6.44 -0.04
CA ARG A 135 -5.56 7.54 0.57
C ARG A 135 -6.26 7.13 1.88
N HIS A 136 -6.80 5.92 1.96
CA HIS A 136 -7.71 5.52 3.05
C HIS A 136 -7.14 4.46 3.99
N TYR A 137 -6.20 3.63 3.54
CA TYR A 137 -5.54 2.66 4.41
C TYR A 137 -4.17 3.14 4.89
N CYS A 138 -3.40 3.81 4.01
CA CYS A 138 -2.10 4.36 4.35
C CYS A 138 -2.16 5.83 4.83
N ASP A 139 -3.33 6.45 4.77
CA ASP A 139 -3.61 7.84 5.17
C ASP A 139 -2.66 8.89 4.53
N LEU A 140 -2.24 8.63 3.28
CA LEU A 140 -1.41 9.57 2.55
C LEU A 140 -2.26 10.74 2.02
N SER A 141 -1.70 11.95 2.03
CA SER A 141 -2.30 13.11 1.37
C SER A 141 -2.40 12.92 -0.15
N GLU A 142 -3.19 13.74 -0.82
CA GLU A 142 -3.29 13.72 -2.29
C GLU A 142 -1.94 14.00 -2.96
N VAL A 143 -1.15 14.91 -2.40
CA VAL A 143 0.18 15.27 -2.90
C VAL A 143 1.15 14.09 -2.75
N GLU A 144 1.19 13.45 -1.60
CA GLU A 144 2.03 12.28 -1.36
C GLU A 144 1.60 11.12 -2.26
N THR A 145 0.31 10.88 -2.38
CA THR A 145 -0.23 9.84 -3.27
C THR A 145 0.13 10.11 -4.72
N ALA A 146 0.04 11.36 -5.19
CA ALA A 146 0.43 11.78 -6.53
C ALA A 146 1.92 11.50 -6.78
N THR A 147 2.76 11.88 -5.82
CA THR A 147 4.21 11.64 -5.88
C THR A 147 4.52 10.15 -5.95
N VAL A 148 3.91 9.35 -5.08
CA VAL A 148 4.12 7.90 -5.01
C VAL A 148 3.62 7.18 -6.26
N MET A 149 2.44 7.54 -6.77
CA MET A 149 1.86 6.97 -7.98
C MET A 149 2.45 7.53 -9.26
N ASN A 150 3.21 8.63 -9.19
CA ASN A 150 3.73 9.38 -10.32
C ASN A 150 2.62 9.80 -11.31
N ILE A 151 1.59 10.45 -10.78
CA ILE A 151 0.46 11.03 -11.52
C ILE A 151 0.15 12.41 -10.97
N SER A 152 -0.69 13.19 -11.67
CA SER A 152 -1.13 14.48 -11.16
C SER A 152 -2.08 14.34 -9.95
N ILE A 153 -2.19 15.38 -9.13
CA ILE A 153 -3.16 15.44 -8.02
C ILE A 153 -4.59 15.23 -8.54
N GLY A 154 -4.94 15.83 -9.68
CA GLY A 154 -6.23 15.60 -10.34
C GLY A 154 -6.44 14.13 -10.74
N GLY A 155 -5.36 13.46 -11.16
CA GLY A 155 -5.36 12.02 -11.41
C GLY A 155 -5.65 11.21 -10.14
N VAL A 156 -5.06 11.57 -9.00
CA VAL A 156 -5.35 10.93 -7.71
C VAL A 156 -6.82 11.10 -7.35
N LYS A 157 -7.35 12.32 -7.37
CA LYS A 157 -8.76 12.62 -7.08
C LYS A 157 -9.70 11.76 -7.94
N SER A 158 -9.46 11.74 -9.25
CA SER A 158 -10.27 10.96 -10.20
C SER A 158 -10.20 9.45 -9.90
N GLN A 159 -9.00 8.88 -9.68
CA GLN A 159 -8.86 7.44 -9.39
C GLN A 159 -9.49 7.06 -8.06
N THR A 160 -9.31 7.88 -7.02
CA THR A 160 -9.89 7.65 -5.70
C THR A 160 -11.41 7.72 -5.75
N SER A 161 -11.98 8.77 -6.36
CA SER A 161 -13.44 8.94 -6.49
C SER A 161 -14.08 7.76 -7.25
N LYS A 162 -13.55 7.39 -8.42
CA LYS A 162 -14.04 6.24 -9.19
C LYS A 162 -13.96 4.94 -8.41
N GLY A 163 -12.85 4.73 -7.69
CA GLY A 163 -12.68 3.54 -6.85
C GLY A 163 -13.69 3.48 -5.71
N LEU A 164 -13.94 4.59 -5.02
CA LEU A 164 -14.93 4.65 -3.93
C LEU A 164 -16.36 4.44 -4.43
N VAL A 165 -16.71 5.00 -5.59
CA VAL A 165 -18.04 4.78 -6.21
C VAL A 165 -18.24 3.29 -6.51
N ALA A 166 -17.25 2.65 -7.13
CA ALA A 166 -17.32 1.24 -7.43
C ALA A 166 -17.40 0.37 -6.15
N LEU A 167 -16.60 0.69 -5.11
CA LEU A 167 -16.68 -0.02 -3.83
C LEU A 167 -18.04 0.13 -3.16
N ARG A 168 -18.62 1.32 -3.17
CA ARG A 168 -19.97 1.53 -2.62
C ARG A 168 -21.01 0.67 -3.33
N ALA A 169 -20.96 0.62 -4.66
CA ALA A 169 -21.88 -0.21 -5.44
C ALA A 169 -21.78 -1.70 -5.10
N ILE A 170 -20.59 -2.20 -4.75
CA ILE A 170 -20.36 -3.61 -4.41
C ILE A 170 -20.72 -3.91 -2.95
N LEU A 171 -20.43 -2.98 -2.04
CA LEU A 171 -20.58 -3.17 -0.60
C LEU A 171 -21.95 -2.72 -0.06
N SER A 172 -22.70 -1.91 -0.82
CA SER A 172 -24.08 -1.57 -0.44
C SER A 172 -24.96 -2.81 -0.63
N PRO A 173 -25.75 -3.21 0.38
CA PRO A 173 -26.73 -4.26 0.19
C PRO A 173 -27.68 -3.81 -0.91
N SER A 174 -27.92 -4.68 -1.92
CA SER A 174 -28.96 -4.46 -2.91
C SER A 174 -30.27 -4.20 -2.18
N PRO A 175 -31.07 -3.17 -2.54
CA PRO A 175 -32.41 -3.05 -1.99
C PRO A 175 -33.14 -4.35 -2.28
N ILE A 176 -33.64 -4.99 -1.23
CA ILE A 176 -34.53 -6.13 -1.36
C ILE A 176 -35.73 -5.59 -2.14
N VAL A 177 -35.86 -6.00 -3.40
CA VAL A 177 -37.09 -5.79 -4.15
C VAL A 177 -38.10 -6.72 -3.49
N GLU A 178 -38.89 -6.17 -2.57
CA GLU A 178 -40.10 -6.84 -2.12
C GLU A 178 -41.00 -7.00 -3.36
N GLU A 179 -41.09 -8.22 -3.85
CA GLU A 179 -42.12 -8.55 -4.85
C GLU A 179 -43.51 -8.25 -4.22
N PRO A 180 -44.35 -7.48 -4.91
CA PRO A 180 -45.69 -7.26 -4.41
C PRO A 180 -46.44 -8.61 -4.45
N THR A 181 -46.72 -9.13 -3.29
CA THR A 181 -47.60 -10.29 -3.11
C THR A 181 -48.96 -9.98 -3.76
N ARG A 182 -49.31 -10.74 -4.78
CA ARG A 182 -50.66 -10.78 -5.38
C ARG A 182 -51.54 -11.69 -4.57
#